data_dc98e420b81389a357a16262a809d71a
#
_entry.id   dc98e420b81389a357a16262a809d71a
#
_cell.length_a   1.000
_cell.length_b   1.000
_cell.length_c   1.000
_cell.angle_alpha   90.00
_cell.angle_beta   90.00
_cell.angle_gamma   90.00
#
_symmetry.space_group_name_H-M   'P 1'
#
loop_
_entity.id
_entity.type
_entity.pdbx_description
1 polymer ?
#
loop_
_entity_poly.entity_id
_entity_poly.type
_entity_poly.pdbx_seq_one_letter_code
_entity_poly.pdbx_strand_id
1 'polypeptide(L)' 'PSGHSAIAFSIFAMILFITPDIRIVSLALFMAFLVAQSRVKSEIHSIKEVIIGGLIGFLIAFIIMGIVVHFGVLYN' A
#
# COMPACT_ATOMS: atom_id res chain seq x y z
N PRO A 1 13.49 6.60 -2.95
CA PRO A 1 12.14 6.17 -2.60
C PRO A 1 12.01 5.91 -1.10
N SER A 2 10.80 6.04 -0.59
CA SER A 2 10.51 5.88 0.82
C SER A 2 10.10 4.44 1.13
N GLY A 3 10.88 3.76 1.97
CA GLY A 3 10.55 2.40 2.40
C GLY A 3 9.28 2.35 3.25
N HIS A 4 9.06 3.34 4.10
CA HIS A 4 7.85 3.39 4.93
C HIS A 4 6.60 3.57 4.07
N SER A 5 6.67 4.44 3.06
CA SER A 5 5.56 4.65 2.15
C SER A 5 5.29 3.39 1.32
N ALA A 6 6.34 2.71 0.86
CA ALA A 6 6.20 1.47 0.13
C ALA A 6 5.48 0.42 0.96
N ILE A 7 5.88 0.25 2.22
CA ILE A 7 5.25 -0.72 3.12
C ILE A 7 3.78 -0.36 3.36
N ALA A 8 3.50 0.91 3.64
CA ALA A 8 2.14 1.35 3.93
C ALA A 8 1.19 1.09 2.76
N PHE A 9 1.60 1.43 1.54
CA PHE A 9 0.76 1.22 0.37
C PHE A 9 0.73 -0.24 -0.08
N SER A 10 1.76 -1.03 0.25
CA SER A 10 1.72 -2.47 0.06
C SER A 10 0.64 -3.10 0.93
N ILE A 11 0.56 -2.71 2.19
CA ILE A 11 -0.48 -3.20 3.11
C ILE A 11 -1.86 -2.80 2.60
N PHE A 12 -2.02 -1.58 2.11
CA PHE A 12 -3.28 -1.14 1.53
C PHE A 12 -3.69 -2.01 0.35
N ALA A 13 -2.73 -2.33 -0.55
CA ALA A 13 -3.01 -3.19 -1.69
C ALA A 13 -3.46 -4.58 -1.26
N MET A 14 -2.81 -5.14 -0.23
CA MET A 14 -3.20 -6.45 0.32
C MET A 14 -4.62 -6.41 0.87
N ILE A 15 -4.99 -5.35 1.56
CA ILE A 15 -6.33 -5.19 2.12
C ILE A 15 -7.38 -5.14 1.01
N LEU A 16 -7.06 -4.50 -0.12
CA LEU A 16 -7.97 -4.47 -1.26
C LEU A 16 -8.33 -5.86 -1.77
N PHE A 17 -7.38 -6.81 -1.70
CA PHE A 17 -7.62 -8.18 -2.13
C PHE A 17 -8.33 -9.02 -1.09
N ILE A 18 -8.17 -8.71 0.19
CA ILE A 18 -8.69 -9.53 1.27
C ILE A 18 -10.14 -9.17 1.60
N THR A 19 -10.48 -7.88 1.59
CA THR A 19 -11.82 -7.46 1.99
C THR A 19 -12.42 -6.49 0.97
N PRO A 20 -13.70 -6.70 0.58
CA PRO A 20 -14.42 -5.77 -0.27
C PRO A 20 -15.11 -4.65 0.51
N ASP A 21 -15.01 -4.61 1.84
CA ASP A 21 -15.70 -3.63 2.67
C ASP A 21 -15.09 -2.25 2.45
N ILE A 22 -15.88 -1.34 1.89
CA ILE A 22 -15.42 0.02 1.57
C ILE A 22 -15.00 0.78 2.82
N ARG A 23 -15.58 0.49 3.97
CA ARG A 23 -15.22 1.17 5.22
C ARG A 23 -13.81 0.81 5.65
N ILE A 24 -13.46 -0.47 5.56
CA ILE A 24 -12.13 -0.95 5.90
C ILE A 24 -11.11 -0.45 4.89
N VAL A 25 -11.43 -0.53 3.61
CA VAL A 25 -10.56 -0.07 2.52
C VAL A 25 -10.29 1.42 2.65
N SER A 26 -11.34 2.21 2.93
CA SER A 26 -11.18 3.67 3.10
C SER A 26 -10.30 4.00 4.29
N LEU A 27 -10.46 3.30 5.40
CA LEU A 27 -9.64 3.52 6.59
C LEU A 27 -8.18 3.15 6.30
N ALA A 28 -7.95 2.04 5.61
CA ALA A 28 -6.60 1.61 5.25
C ALA A 28 -5.91 2.64 4.35
N LEU A 29 -6.64 3.19 3.38
CA LEU A 29 -6.10 4.23 2.52
C LEU A 29 -5.74 5.48 3.30
N PHE A 30 -6.62 5.89 4.22
CA PHE A 30 -6.38 7.05 5.07
C PHE A 30 -5.13 6.85 5.90
N MET A 31 -4.95 5.69 6.49
CA MET A 31 -3.76 5.37 7.29
C MET A 31 -2.49 5.40 6.43
N ALA A 32 -2.57 4.89 5.19
CA ALA A 32 -1.43 4.93 4.28
C ALA A 32 -1.02 6.38 3.97
N PHE A 33 -2.00 7.25 3.75
CA PHE A 33 -1.73 8.66 3.53
C PHE A 33 -1.12 9.34 4.75
N LEU A 34 -1.53 8.96 5.96
CA LEU A 34 -0.94 9.50 7.17
C LEU A 34 0.53 9.11 7.31
N VAL A 35 0.86 7.87 6.97
CA VAL A 35 2.27 7.44 6.97
C VAL A 35 3.07 8.25 5.96
N ALA A 36 2.54 8.40 4.74
CA ALA A 36 3.21 9.16 3.69
C ALA A 36 3.44 10.61 4.11
N GLN A 37 2.41 11.25 4.67
CA GLN A 37 2.52 12.62 5.15
C GLN A 37 3.55 12.76 6.26
N SER A 38 3.60 11.78 7.16
CA SER A 38 4.58 11.77 8.25
C SER A 38 6.01 11.77 7.72
N ARG A 39 6.27 11.01 6.66
CA ARG A 39 7.62 10.96 6.07
C ARG A 39 8.01 12.28 5.42
N VAL A 40 7.07 12.94 4.75
CA VAL A 40 7.32 14.25 4.15
C VAL A 40 7.53 15.30 5.24
N LYS A 41 6.68 15.27 6.27
CA LYS A 41 6.70 16.27 7.34
C LYS A 41 7.97 16.22 8.17
N SER A 42 8.55 15.04 8.33
CA SER A 42 9.81 14.88 9.08
C SER A 42 11.03 15.28 8.27
N GLU A 43 10.85 15.69 7.02
CA GLU A 43 11.90 16.12 6.11
C GLU A 43 12.93 15.04 5.79
N ILE A 44 12.62 13.78 6.11
CA ILE A 44 13.47 12.65 5.76
C ILE A 44 13.39 12.37 4.27
N HIS A 45 12.18 12.53 3.70
CA HIS A 45 11.93 12.26 2.29
C HIS A 45 11.15 13.40 1.66
N SER A 46 11.37 13.64 0.37
CA SER A 46 10.57 14.59 -0.40
C SER A 46 9.23 13.97 -0.78
N ILE A 47 8.29 14.81 -1.20
CA ILE A 47 6.98 14.35 -1.70
C ILE A 47 7.17 13.36 -2.85
N LYS A 48 8.10 13.67 -3.76
CA LYS A 48 8.39 12.81 -4.91
C LYS A 48 8.86 11.43 -4.47
N GLU A 49 9.76 11.35 -3.49
CA GLU A 49 10.27 10.09 -2.99
C GLU A 49 9.17 9.25 -2.33
N VAL A 50 8.29 9.89 -1.58
CA VAL A 50 7.17 9.21 -0.90
C VAL A 50 6.18 8.67 -1.91
N ILE A 51 5.84 9.44 -2.94
CA ILE A 51 4.92 9.02 -3.99
C ILE A 51 5.50 7.83 -4.76
N ILE A 52 6.76 7.92 -5.15
CA ILE A 52 7.41 6.84 -5.90
C ILE A 52 7.47 5.57 -5.05
N GLY A 53 7.85 5.68 -3.77
CA GLY A 53 7.90 4.54 -2.88
C GLY A 53 6.54 3.89 -2.71
N GLY A 54 5.50 4.71 -2.51
CA GLY A 54 4.13 4.21 -2.37
C GLY A 54 3.64 3.50 -3.61
N LEU A 55 3.89 4.07 -4.79
CA LEU A 55 3.49 3.47 -6.05
C LEU A 55 4.20 2.14 -6.28
N ILE A 56 5.50 2.08 -6.03
CA ILE A 56 6.27 0.84 -6.20
C ILE A 56 5.75 -0.23 -5.26
N GLY A 57 5.57 0.10 -3.98
CA GLY A 57 5.06 -0.85 -3.00
C GLY A 57 3.67 -1.36 -3.34
N PHE A 58 2.78 -0.45 -3.76
CA PHE A 58 1.42 -0.82 -4.16
C PHE A 58 1.43 -1.76 -5.36
N LEU A 59 2.19 -1.43 -6.40
CA LEU A 59 2.25 -2.24 -7.61
C LEU A 59 2.81 -3.63 -7.35
N ILE A 60 3.89 -3.72 -6.58
CA ILE A 60 4.49 -5.01 -6.25
C ILE A 60 3.51 -5.88 -5.47
N ALA A 61 2.88 -5.32 -4.44
CA ALA A 61 1.91 -6.06 -3.64
C ALA A 61 0.70 -6.46 -4.48
N PHE A 62 0.23 -5.57 -5.34
CA PHE A 62 -0.92 -5.85 -6.21
C PHE A 62 -0.63 -7.03 -7.14
N ILE A 63 0.55 -7.04 -7.75
CA ILE A 63 0.96 -8.12 -8.65
C ILE A 63 1.07 -9.43 -7.88
N ILE A 64 1.73 -9.43 -6.73
CA ILE A 64 1.91 -10.64 -5.93
C ILE A 64 0.57 -11.20 -5.48
N MET A 65 -0.31 -10.35 -4.96
CA MET A 65 -1.64 -10.79 -4.52
C MET A 65 -2.48 -11.29 -5.68
N GLY A 66 -2.37 -10.66 -6.84
CA GLY A 66 -3.06 -11.12 -8.03
C GLY A 66 -2.64 -12.52 -8.44
N ILE A 67 -1.34 -12.81 -8.37
CA ILE A 67 -0.81 -14.14 -8.66
C ILE A 67 -1.32 -15.16 -7.64
N VAL A 68 -1.24 -14.81 -6.35
CA VAL A 68 -1.69 -15.70 -5.27
C VAL A 68 -3.18 -16.06 -5.42
N VAL A 69 -4.01 -15.06 -5.71
CA VAL A 69 -5.44 -15.28 -5.89
C VAL A 69 -5.71 -16.09 -7.16
N HIS A 70 -4.99 -15.78 -8.24
CA HIS A 70 -5.17 -16.47 -9.52
C HIS A 70 -4.90 -17.98 -9.39
N PHE A 71 -3.90 -18.36 -8.63
CA PHE A 71 -3.56 -19.78 -8.43
C PHE A 71 -4.37 -20.42 -7.30
N GLY A 72 -5.32 -19.69 -6.72
CA GLY A 72 -6.20 -20.28 -5.70
C GLY A 72 -5.55 -20.54 -4.36
N VAL A 73 -4.36 -20.03 -4.12
CA VAL A 73 -3.63 -20.28 -2.88
C VAL A 73 -4.36 -19.68 -1.68
N LEU A 74 -4.95 -18.51 -1.87
CA LEU A 74 -5.61 -17.78 -0.79
C LEU A 74 -7.09 -18.15 -0.64
N TYR A 75 -7.77 -18.42 -1.76
CA TYR A 75 -9.21 -18.64 -1.80
C TYR A 75 -9.59 -20.06 -2.22
N ASN A 76 -8.68 -20.96 -2.15
CA ASN A 76 -8.94 -22.33 -2.57
C ASN A 76 -9.85 -23.10 -1.56
#